data_e1ec31f0a8cd0727d9358d30f60e6a2c
#
_entry.id   e1ec31f0a8cd0727d9358d30f60e6a2c
#
_cell.length_a   1.000
_cell.length_b   1.000
_cell.length_c   1.000
_cell.angle_alpha   90.00
_cell.angle_beta   90.00
_cell.angle_gamma   90.00
#
_symmetry.space_group_name_H-M   'P 1'
#
loop_
_entity.id
_entity.type
_entity.pdbx_description
1 polymer ?
#
loop_
_entity_poly.entity_id
_entity_poly.type
_entity_poly.pdbx_seq_one_letter_code
_entity_poly.pdbx_strand_id
1 'polypeptide(L)'
;QSHSIVFFGGAGVSTESGIPDFRSTDGLYHQQYAYPPETILSHTFYERKSEEFFRFYRDKLLRLDAQPNAAHKKLAELEQAGKLRAVITQNIDGLHQKAGSKRVYELHGSVLRNYCEACGKFYDAEYMLRSDGVPRCSCGGRIKPDVVLYEEGLDSDTVSGAVRRWWSILRRDSSNTIGGIAW
;
A
#
# COMPACT_ATOMS: atom_id res chain seq x y z
N GLN A 1 -20.09 22.38 -6.29
CA GLN A 1 -19.25 21.76 -5.24
C GLN A 1 -19.69 20.32 -5.06
N SER A 2 -18.78 19.33 -5.26
CA SER A 2 -19.13 17.92 -5.08
C SER A 2 -19.36 17.59 -3.58
N HIS A 3 -20.44 16.86 -3.29
CA HIS A 3 -20.78 16.40 -1.95
C HIS A 3 -20.47 14.92 -1.72
N SER A 4 -19.92 14.22 -2.72
CA SER A 4 -19.61 12.79 -2.66
C SER A 4 -18.37 12.50 -3.50
N ILE A 5 -17.23 12.37 -2.83
CA ILE A 5 -15.92 12.18 -3.43
C ILE A 5 -15.41 10.77 -3.11
N VAL A 6 -14.81 10.10 -4.08
CA VAL A 6 -13.89 8.97 -3.86
C VAL A 6 -12.54 9.40 -4.39
N PHE A 7 -11.51 9.18 -3.60
CA PHE A 7 -10.13 9.40 -4.01
C PHE A 7 -9.52 8.07 -4.44
N PHE A 8 -8.82 8.06 -5.57
CA PHE A 8 -7.99 6.95 -6.02
C PHE A 8 -6.55 7.46 -6.19
N GLY A 9 -5.60 6.81 -5.54
CA GLY A 9 -4.21 7.26 -5.55
C GLY A 9 -3.19 6.13 -5.57
N GLY A 10 -1.98 6.47 -5.99
CA GLY A 10 -0.81 5.60 -6.03
C GLY A 10 0.41 6.28 -5.42
N ALA A 11 1.61 5.75 -5.70
CA ALA A 11 2.87 6.10 -5.04
C ALA A 11 3.23 7.60 -5.06
N GLY A 12 2.83 8.33 -6.10
CA GLY A 12 3.06 9.77 -6.19
C GLY A 12 2.45 10.60 -5.06
N VAL A 13 1.42 10.08 -4.35
CA VAL A 13 0.84 10.76 -3.18
C VAL A 13 1.81 10.79 -2.00
N SER A 14 2.72 9.82 -1.89
CA SER A 14 3.63 9.67 -0.75
C SER A 14 5.03 10.21 -0.98
N THR A 15 5.32 10.78 -2.17
CA THR A 15 6.66 11.33 -2.48
C THR A 15 7.05 12.47 -1.56
N GLU A 16 6.14 13.40 -1.25
CA GLU A 16 6.36 14.47 -0.27
C GLU A 16 6.47 13.97 1.18
N SER A 17 6.18 12.70 1.43
CA SER A 17 6.42 12.02 2.71
C SER A 17 7.78 11.32 2.77
N GLY A 18 8.63 11.49 1.74
CA GLY A 18 9.94 10.87 1.64
C GLY A 18 9.91 9.39 1.21
N ILE A 19 8.78 8.92 0.68
CA ILE A 19 8.68 7.57 0.10
C ILE A 19 8.80 7.73 -1.42
N PRO A 20 9.88 7.23 -2.04
CA PRO A 20 10.06 7.33 -3.48
C PRO A 20 8.98 6.53 -4.20
N ASP A 21 8.48 7.05 -5.30
CA ASP A 21 7.64 6.28 -6.19
C ASP A 21 8.49 5.29 -7.03
N PHE A 22 7.84 4.54 -7.92
CA PHE A 22 8.55 3.54 -8.72
C PHE A 22 9.26 4.11 -9.96
N ARG A 23 8.72 5.17 -10.57
CA ARG A 23 9.03 5.59 -11.94
C ARG A 23 9.64 6.98 -12.09
N SER A 24 9.59 7.83 -11.07
CA SER A 24 10.21 9.15 -11.12
C SER A 24 11.73 9.05 -11.21
N THR A 25 12.40 10.15 -11.53
CA THR A 25 13.86 10.21 -11.70
C THR A 25 14.61 9.70 -10.46
N ASP A 26 14.04 9.93 -9.27
CA ASP A 26 14.57 9.45 -7.99
C ASP A 26 13.85 8.17 -7.49
N GLY A 27 12.99 7.58 -8.33
CA GLY A 27 12.20 6.41 -8.00
C GLY A 27 12.99 5.12 -7.93
N LEU A 28 12.37 4.04 -7.43
CA LEU A 28 13.04 2.75 -7.23
C LEU A 28 13.62 2.16 -8.51
N TYR A 29 13.00 2.38 -9.67
CA TYR A 29 13.50 1.87 -10.96
C TYR A 29 14.82 2.49 -11.41
N HIS A 30 15.17 3.67 -10.93
CA HIS A 30 16.41 4.35 -11.27
C HIS A 30 17.56 4.07 -10.29
N GLN A 31 17.30 3.32 -9.20
CA GLN A 31 18.33 2.93 -8.26
C GLN A 31 19.10 1.69 -8.77
N GLN A 32 20.39 1.65 -8.53
CA GLN A 32 21.24 0.53 -8.96
C GLN A 32 21.11 -0.66 -8.00
N TYR A 33 20.43 -1.71 -8.46
CA TYR A 33 20.36 -3.01 -7.80
C TYR A 33 20.81 -4.10 -8.75
N ALA A 34 21.16 -5.26 -8.20
CA ALA A 34 21.51 -6.43 -9.00
C ALA A 34 20.36 -6.92 -9.90
N TYR A 35 19.12 -6.61 -9.50
CA TYR A 35 17.89 -6.94 -10.24
C TYR A 35 16.95 -5.73 -10.22
N PRO A 36 16.12 -5.54 -11.27
CA PRO A 36 15.07 -4.53 -11.27
C PRO A 36 14.11 -4.71 -10.08
N PRO A 37 13.60 -3.61 -9.49
CA PRO A 37 12.67 -3.68 -8.35
C PRO A 37 11.45 -4.57 -8.58
N GLU A 38 10.85 -4.56 -9.79
CA GLU A 38 9.73 -5.44 -10.14
C GLU A 38 10.11 -6.92 -10.12
N THR A 39 11.36 -7.26 -10.45
CA THR A 39 11.86 -8.63 -10.32
C THR A 39 12.00 -9.00 -8.85
N ILE A 40 12.62 -8.14 -8.03
CA ILE A 40 12.82 -8.39 -6.60
C ILE A 40 11.47 -8.53 -5.88
N LEU A 41 10.48 -7.72 -6.27
CA LEU A 41 9.14 -7.71 -5.69
C LEU A 41 8.18 -8.71 -6.35
N SER A 42 8.67 -9.71 -7.08
CA SER A 42 7.85 -10.78 -7.63
C SER A 42 7.72 -11.96 -6.65
N HIS A 43 6.59 -12.69 -6.75
CA HIS A 43 6.37 -13.91 -6.00
C HIS A 43 7.48 -14.95 -6.24
N THR A 44 7.89 -15.13 -7.50
CA THR A 44 8.97 -16.05 -7.87
C THR A 44 10.28 -15.69 -7.19
N PHE A 45 10.63 -14.41 -7.10
CA PHE A 45 11.86 -13.98 -6.42
C PHE A 45 11.76 -14.16 -4.90
N TYR A 46 10.61 -13.82 -4.31
CA TYR A 46 10.32 -14.06 -2.91
C TYR A 46 10.53 -15.54 -2.53
N GLU A 47 10.07 -16.46 -3.38
CA GLU A 47 10.23 -17.90 -3.16
C GLU A 47 11.68 -18.37 -3.31
N ARG A 48 12.37 -17.95 -4.36
CA ARG A 48 13.69 -18.48 -4.74
C ARG A 48 14.85 -17.77 -4.07
N LYS A 49 14.69 -16.50 -3.72
CA LYS A 49 15.74 -15.61 -3.19
C LYS A 49 15.24 -14.81 -1.99
N SER A 50 14.64 -15.52 -1.03
CA SER A 50 13.97 -14.90 0.14
C SER A 50 14.89 -13.95 0.91
N GLU A 51 16.18 -14.28 1.12
CA GLU A 51 17.10 -13.42 1.87
C GLU A 51 17.34 -12.08 1.14
N GLU A 52 17.54 -12.12 -0.17
CA GLU A 52 17.72 -10.91 -0.99
C GLU A 52 16.44 -10.08 -1.02
N PHE A 53 15.26 -10.74 -1.14
CA PHE A 53 13.96 -10.10 -1.04
C PHE A 53 13.80 -9.35 0.28
N PHE A 54 14.01 -9.99 1.42
CA PHE A 54 13.82 -9.37 2.73
C PHE A 54 14.84 -8.29 3.04
N ARG A 55 16.06 -8.39 2.53
CA ARG A 55 17.05 -7.30 2.61
C ARG A 55 16.55 -6.05 1.87
N PHE A 56 16.10 -6.21 0.62
CA PHE A 56 15.51 -5.12 -0.17
C PHE A 56 14.24 -4.56 0.49
N TYR A 57 13.36 -5.44 0.95
CA TYR A 57 12.09 -5.09 1.60
C TYR A 57 12.33 -4.19 2.83
N ARG A 58 13.24 -4.57 3.71
CA ARG A 58 13.59 -3.76 4.89
C ARG A 58 14.24 -2.43 4.52
N ASP A 59 15.13 -2.42 3.55
CA ASP A 59 15.86 -1.22 3.14
C ASP A 59 14.96 -0.19 2.43
N LYS A 60 14.03 -0.64 1.58
CA LYS A 60 13.30 0.24 0.68
C LYS A 60 11.82 0.40 0.98
N LEU A 61 11.17 -0.62 1.50
CA LEU A 61 9.71 -0.59 1.68
C LEU A 61 9.28 -0.30 3.12
N LEU A 62 10.06 -0.68 4.12
CA LEU A 62 9.75 -0.41 5.52
C LEU A 62 10.19 1.00 5.95
N ARG A 63 9.42 2.01 5.51
CA ARG A 63 9.64 3.42 5.86
C ARG A 63 8.71 3.84 7.00
N LEU A 64 8.92 3.24 8.19
CA LEU A 64 8.07 3.44 9.37
C LEU A 64 8.21 4.86 9.96
N ASP A 65 9.28 5.56 9.64
CA ASP A 65 9.57 6.95 9.99
C ASP A 65 8.72 7.96 9.20
N ALA A 66 8.20 7.57 8.03
CA ALA A 66 7.43 8.47 7.16
C ALA A 66 6.20 9.06 7.87
N GLN A 67 5.92 10.33 7.58
CA GLN A 67 4.78 11.05 8.13
C GLN A 67 3.80 11.45 7.02
N PRO A 68 2.48 11.48 7.32
CA PRO A 68 1.48 11.96 6.38
C PRO A 68 1.76 13.39 5.94
N ASN A 69 1.75 13.64 4.64
CA ASN A 69 1.87 14.96 4.05
C ASN A 69 0.53 15.71 3.98
N ALA A 70 0.53 16.89 3.37
CA ALA A 70 -0.66 17.74 3.25
C ALA A 70 -1.80 17.05 2.50
N ALA A 71 -1.52 16.24 1.46
CA ALA A 71 -2.54 15.52 0.70
C ALA A 71 -3.25 14.48 1.58
N HIS A 72 -2.51 13.66 2.32
CA HIS A 72 -3.08 12.68 3.26
C HIS A 72 -3.99 13.34 4.31
N LYS A 73 -3.51 14.42 4.93
CA LYS A 73 -4.25 15.18 5.95
C LYS A 73 -5.52 15.78 5.36
N LYS A 74 -5.43 16.37 4.15
CA LYS A 74 -6.60 16.95 3.47
C LYS A 74 -7.67 15.93 3.14
N LEU A 75 -7.30 14.73 2.74
CA LEU A 75 -8.24 13.63 2.49
C LEU A 75 -8.95 13.21 3.78
N ALA A 76 -8.24 13.11 4.90
CA ALA A 76 -8.83 12.82 6.20
C ALA A 76 -9.81 13.91 6.65
N GLU A 77 -9.48 15.20 6.47
CA GLU A 77 -10.38 16.32 6.74
C GLU A 77 -11.66 16.25 5.89
N LEU A 78 -11.53 15.94 4.60
CA LEU A 78 -12.68 15.80 3.70
C LEU A 78 -13.58 14.62 4.10
N GLU A 79 -12.99 13.52 4.60
CA GLU A 79 -13.77 12.39 5.13
C GLU A 79 -14.51 12.78 6.40
N GLN A 80 -13.86 13.47 7.35
CA GLN A 80 -14.47 13.98 8.57
C GLN A 80 -15.62 14.96 8.27
N ALA A 81 -15.46 15.81 7.25
CA ALA A 81 -16.51 16.72 6.77
C ALA A 81 -17.63 16.00 6.01
N GLY A 82 -17.61 14.68 5.86
CA GLY A 82 -18.61 13.88 5.16
C GLY A 82 -18.60 14.03 3.65
N LYS A 83 -17.61 14.71 3.06
CA LYS A 83 -17.45 14.94 1.62
C LYS A 83 -16.74 13.78 0.93
N LEU A 84 -15.68 13.25 1.52
CA LEU A 84 -14.97 12.08 1.02
C LEU A 84 -15.61 10.80 1.57
N ARG A 85 -15.93 9.87 0.68
CA ARG A 85 -16.61 8.60 1.01
C ARG A 85 -15.64 7.44 1.20
N ALA A 86 -14.52 7.46 0.49
CA ALA A 86 -13.45 6.49 0.61
C ALA A 86 -12.16 6.99 -0.03
N VAL A 87 -11.06 6.44 0.45
CA VAL A 87 -9.76 6.42 -0.20
C VAL A 87 -9.56 5.03 -0.78
N ILE A 88 -9.24 4.92 -2.05
CA ILE A 88 -8.79 3.70 -2.72
C ILE A 88 -7.32 3.93 -3.06
N THR A 89 -6.44 3.11 -2.55
CA THR A 89 -4.99 3.33 -2.72
C THR A 89 -4.26 2.08 -3.18
N GLN A 90 -3.26 2.29 -4.03
CA GLN A 90 -2.26 1.28 -4.39
C GLN A 90 -1.09 1.26 -3.39
N ASN A 91 -1.00 2.28 -2.52
CA ASN A 91 0.08 2.40 -1.57
C ASN A 91 -0.07 1.41 -0.42
N ILE A 92 1.06 0.93 0.06
CA ILE A 92 1.19 -0.06 1.14
C ILE A 92 1.72 0.55 2.45
N ASP A 93 1.92 1.88 2.48
CA ASP A 93 2.62 2.61 3.53
C ASP A 93 1.78 2.93 4.78
N GLY A 94 0.45 2.83 4.70
CA GLY A 94 -0.47 3.12 5.79
C GLY A 94 -0.62 4.62 6.13
N LEU A 95 -0.08 5.54 5.31
CA LEU A 95 -0.09 6.98 5.61
C LEU A 95 -1.49 7.60 5.59
N HIS A 96 -2.41 7.08 4.80
CA HIS A 96 -3.81 7.53 4.83
C HIS A 96 -4.46 7.27 6.20
N GLN A 97 -4.28 6.06 6.75
CA GLN A 97 -4.79 5.71 8.09
C GLN A 97 -4.08 6.51 9.18
N LYS A 98 -2.75 6.69 9.05
CA LYS A 98 -1.94 7.51 9.97
C LYS A 98 -2.38 8.98 9.97
N ALA A 99 -2.89 9.49 8.84
CA ALA A 99 -3.47 10.84 8.72
C ALA A 99 -4.86 10.96 9.34
N GLY A 100 -5.53 9.83 9.64
CA GLY A 100 -6.86 9.79 10.23
C GLY A 100 -7.99 9.34 9.32
N SER A 101 -7.72 8.99 8.05
CA SER A 101 -8.71 8.38 7.16
C SER A 101 -9.16 7.03 7.71
N LYS A 102 -10.49 6.77 7.68
CA LYS A 102 -11.11 5.57 8.25
C LYS A 102 -11.52 4.55 7.19
N ARG A 103 -11.92 5.02 6.01
CA ARG A 103 -12.39 4.18 4.91
C ARG A 103 -11.35 4.12 3.81
N VAL A 104 -10.33 3.30 4.05
CA VAL A 104 -9.21 3.10 3.12
C VAL A 104 -9.25 1.68 2.58
N TYR A 105 -9.26 1.56 1.24
CA TYR A 105 -9.14 0.29 0.52
C TYR A 105 -7.71 0.19 0.00
N GLU A 106 -6.89 -0.65 0.62
CA GLU A 106 -5.50 -0.90 0.26
C GLU A 106 -5.44 -2.04 -0.76
N LEU A 107 -5.47 -1.70 -2.06
CA LEU A 107 -5.54 -2.70 -3.14
C LEU A 107 -4.34 -3.66 -3.18
N HIS A 108 -3.19 -3.19 -2.73
CA HIS A 108 -1.94 -3.96 -2.70
C HIS A 108 -1.54 -4.39 -1.28
N GLY A 109 -2.46 -4.34 -0.31
CA GLY A 109 -2.17 -4.70 1.07
C GLY A 109 -1.40 -3.62 1.83
N SER A 110 -0.63 -4.03 2.86
CA SER A 110 0.10 -3.10 3.72
C SER A 110 1.36 -3.70 4.31
N VAL A 111 2.45 -2.92 4.36
CA VAL A 111 3.69 -3.30 5.07
C VAL A 111 3.50 -3.41 6.58
N LEU A 112 2.42 -2.82 7.13
CA LEU A 112 2.13 -2.84 8.55
C LEU A 112 1.56 -4.17 9.04
N ARG A 113 1.12 -5.05 8.14
CA ARG A 113 0.58 -6.36 8.43
C ARG A 113 1.46 -7.44 7.82
N ASN A 114 1.78 -8.45 8.61
CA ASN A 114 2.61 -9.57 8.16
C ASN A 114 2.09 -10.84 8.82
N TYR A 115 2.07 -11.95 8.11
CA TYR A 115 1.49 -13.19 8.60
C TYR A 115 2.41 -14.38 8.37
N CYS A 116 2.41 -15.28 9.35
CA CYS A 116 3.07 -16.58 9.18
C CYS A 116 2.34 -17.41 8.13
N GLU A 117 3.04 -17.88 7.12
CA GLU A 117 2.46 -18.71 6.05
C GLU A 117 1.97 -20.07 6.55
N ALA A 118 2.55 -20.58 7.66
CA ALA A 118 2.19 -21.89 8.20
C ALA A 118 1.02 -21.85 9.19
N CYS A 119 0.94 -20.82 10.07
CA CYS A 119 -0.05 -20.79 11.15
C CYS A 119 -0.92 -19.53 11.18
N GLY A 120 -0.74 -18.61 10.27
CA GLY A 120 -1.52 -17.37 10.18
C GLY A 120 -1.26 -16.34 11.29
N LYS A 121 -0.30 -16.56 12.17
CA LYS A 121 0.01 -15.64 13.27
C LYS A 121 0.43 -14.28 12.72
N PHE A 122 -0.16 -13.21 13.24
CA PHE A 122 0.15 -11.83 12.89
C PHE A 122 1.49 -11.37 13.48
N TYR A 123 2.19 -10.52 12.71
CA TYR A 123 3.39 -9.80 13.11
C TYR A 123 3.32 -8.36 12.58
N ASP A 124 3.76 -7.39 13.38
CA ASP A 124 3.82 -6.00 12.99
C ASP A 124 5.05 -5.68 12.10
N ALA A 125 5.09 -4.49 11.56
CA ALA A 125 6.20 -4.04 10.72
C ALA A 125 7.51 -3.86 11.51
N GLU A 126 7.43 -3.55 12.81
CA GLU A 126 8.61 -3.44 13.66
C GLU A 126 9.32 -4.78 13.86
N TYR A 127 8.55 -5.85 14.01
CA TYR A 127 9.12 -7.19 14.06
C TYR A 127 9.89 -7.50 12.77
N MET A 128 9.29 -7.15 11.61
CA MET A 128 9.94 -7.34 10.31
C MET A 128 11.22 -6.54 10.18
N LEU A 129 11.21 -5.29 10.65
CA LEU A 129 12.37 -4.39 10.60
C LEU A 129 13.53 -4.90 11.48
N ARG A 130 13.21 -5.44 12.67
CA ARG A 130 14.21 -5.95 13.63
C ARG A 130 14.68 -7.38 13.31
N SER A 131 13.97 -8.11 12.47
CA SER A 131 14.34 -9.47 12.08
C SER A 131 15.58 -9.47 11.21
N ASP A 132 16.42 -10.51 11.34
CA ASP A 132 17.54 -10.75 10.45
C ASP A 132 17.22 -11.86 9.44
N GLY A 133 17.87 -11.81 8.26
CA GLY A 133 17.64 -12.76 7.18
C GLY A 133 16.15 -12.91 6.82
N VAL A 134 15.69 -14.16 6.72
CA VAL A 134 14.27 -14.48 6.43
C VAL A 134 13.47 -14.53 7.74
N PRO A 135 12.48 -13.66 7.95
CA PRO A 135 11.70 -13.63 9.20
C PRO A 135 10.98 -14.95 9.46
N ARG A 136 11.09 -15.46 10.71
CA ARG A 136 10.50 -16.73 11.11
C ARG A 136 9.53 -16.57 12.28
N CYS A 137 8.43 -17.30 12.20
CA CYS A 137 7.47 -17.45 13.28
C CYS A 137 7.99 -18.43 14.36
N SER A 138 7.48 -18.34 15.58
CA SER A 138 7.74 -19.33 16.64
C SER A 138 7.38 -20.76 16.27
N CYS A 139 6.50 -20.97 15.28
CA CYS A 139 6.20 -22.30 14.74
C CYS A 139 7.19 -22.79 13.66
N GLY A 140 8.24 -22.00 13.34
CA GLY A 140 9.21 -22.29 12.29
C GLY A 140 8.81 -21.79 10.90
N GLY A 141 7.54 -21.44 10.67
CA GLY A 141 7.04 -20.94 9.38
C GLY A 141 7.65 -19.59 9.00
N ARG A 142 7.79 -19.35 7.70
CA ARG A 142 8.21 -18.05 7.16
C ARG A 142 7.09 -17.02 7.37
N ILE A 143 7.45 -15.76 7.60
CA ILE A 143 6.50 -14.66 7.74
C ILE A 143 6.50 -13.89 6.43
N LYS A 144 5.33 -13.83 5.75
CA LYS A 144 5.12 -13.06 4.52
C LYS A 144 4.49 -11.72 4.85
N PRO A 145 4.98 -10.60 4.25
CA PRO A 145 4.25 -9.35 4.27
C PRO A 145 2.86 -9.48 3.61
N ASP A 146 1.85 -8.83 4.17
CA ASP A 146 0.52 -8.70 3.56
C ASP A 146 0.56 -7.66 2.44
N VAL A 147 1.45 -7.90 1.48
CA VAL A 147 1.66 -7.07 0.29
C VAL A 147 1.50 -7.95 -0.93
N VAL A 148 0.71 -7.48 -1.90
CA VAL A 148 0.55 -8.13 -3.20
C VAL A 148 1.82 -7.94 -4.00
N LEU A 149 2.52 -9.02 -4.27
CA LEU A 149 3.72 -9.03 -5.11
C LEU A 149 3.34 -9.12 -6.59
N TYR A 150 4.27 -8.74 -7.47
CA TYR A 150 4.11 -9.07 -8.89
C TYR A 150 3.89 -10.59 -9.03
N GLU A 151 3.08 -10.98 -10.00
CA GLU A 151 2.62 -12.36 -10.24
C GLU A 151 1.50 -12.82 -9.28
N GLU A 152 1.16 -12.07 -8.23
CA GLU A 152 0.03 -12.38 -7.34
C GLU A 152 -1.25 -11.65 -7.78
N GLY A 153 -2.40 -12.24 -7.50
CA GLY A 153 -3.71 -11.63 -7.71
C GLY A 153 -4.06 -10.63 -6.59
N LEU A 154 -4.86 -9.62 -6.94
CA LEU A 154 -5.43 -8.72 -5.94
C LEU A 154 -6.48 -9.46 -5.08
N ASP A 155 -6.62 -9.04 -3.83
CA ASP A 155 -7.69 -9.53 -2.96
C ASP A 155 -9.07 -9.15 -3.50
N SER A 156 -9.88 -10.17 -3.80
CA SER A 156 -11.18 -10.01 -4.45
C SER A 156 -12.18 -9.23 -3.60
N ASP A 157 -12.12 -9.35 -2.28
CA ASP A 157 -13.06 -8.68 -1.36
C ASP A 157 -12.72 -7.20 -1.25
N THR A 158 -11.43 -6.85 -1.18
CA THR A 158 -10.95 -5.46 -1.20
C THR A 158 -11.33 -4.78 -2.52
N VAL A 159 -11.07 -5.42 -3.66
CA VAL A 159 -11.43 -4.90 -4.99
C VAL A 159 -12.95 -4.72 -5.10
N SER A 160 -13.74 -5.74 -4.73
CA SER A 160 -15.19 -5.68 -4.76
C SER A 160 -15.76 -4.60 -3.84
N GLY A 161 -15.15 -4.42 -2.65
CA GLY A 161 -15.51 -3.34 -1.72
C GLY A 161 -15.26 -1.96 -2.31
N ALA A 162 -14.10 -1.75 -2.91
CA ALA A 162 -13.71 -0.50 -3.57
C ALA A 162 -14.66 -0.20 -4.75
N VAL A 163 -14.92 -1.18 -5.61
CA VAL A 163 -15.82 -1.05 -6.77
C VAL A 163 -17.26 -0.74 -6.33
N ARG A 164 -17.81 -1.48 -5.36
CA ARG A 164 -19.16 -1.20 -4.82
C ARG A 164 -19.27 0.24 -4.29
N ARG A 165 -18.23 0.73 -3.61
CA ARG A 165 -18.22 2.10 -3.11
C ARG A 165 -18.19 3.13 -4.25
N TRP A 166 -17.35 2.91 -5.24
CA TRP A 166 -17.29 3.75 -6.44
C TRP A 166 -18.66 3.82 -7.14
N TRP A 167 -19.28 2.67 -7.44
CA TRP A 167 -20.59 2.60 -8.09
C TRP A 167 -21.71 3.24 -7.27
N SER A 168 -21.68 3.14 -5.95
CA SER A 168 -22.69 3.75 -5.08
C SER A 168 -22.72 5.28 -5.18
N ILE A 169 -21.62 5.89 -5.59
CA ILE A 169 -21.49 7.34 -5.77
C ILE A 169 -21.93 7.75 -7.17
N LEU A 170 -21.51 7.02 -8.20
CA LEU A 170 -21.91 7.29 -9.58
C LEU A 170 -23.43 7.23 -9.80
N ARG A 171 -24.12 6.32 -9.08
CA ARG A 171 -25.59 6.16 -9.20
C ARG A 171 -26.40 7.23 -8.46
N ARG A 172 -25.83 7.96 -7.51
CA ARG A 172 -26.55 8.94 -6.69
C ARG A 172 -26.55 10.36 -7.26
N ASP A 173 -25.68 10.61 -8.22
CA ASP A 173 -25.43 11.97 -8.69
C ASP A 173 -25.28 11.95 -10.22
N SER A 174 -26.39 12.18 -10.93
CA SER A 174 -26.38 12.36 -12.40
C SER A 174 -25.66 13.63 -12.86
N SER A 175 -25.12 14.42 -11.91
CA SER A 175 -24.36 15.66 -12.16
C SER A 175 -22.84 15.52 -11.91
N ASN A 176 -22.33 14.31 -11.61
CA ASN A 176 -20.93 14.12 -11.26
C ASN A 176 -19.99 14.22 -12.47
N THR A 177 -19.14 15.22 -12.44
CA THR A 177 -17.95 15.32 -13.29
C THR A 177 -16.90 14.34 -12.75
N ILE A 178 -16.47 13.38 -13.57
CA ILE A 178 -15.33 12.51 -13.27
C ILE A 178 -14.07 13.39 -13.37
N GLY A 179 -13.58 13.86 -12.24
CA GLY A 179 -12.28 14.55 -12.16
C GLY A 179 -11.15 13.52 -12.37
N GLY A 180 -10.15 13.93 -13.16
CA GLY A 180 -9.11 13.12 -13.72
C GLY A 180 -8.41 12.12 -12.78
N ILE A 181 -8.06 10.99 -13.35
CA ILE A 181 -7.18 9.98 -12.78
C ILE A 181 -5.74 10.53 -12.93
N ALA A 182 -5.10 10.87 -11.82
CA ALA A 182 -3.66 11.14 -11.82
C ALA A 182 -2.92 9.79 -11.73
N TRP A 183 -2.20 9.46 -12.81
CA TRP A 183 -1.30 8.30 -12.91
C TRP A 183 0.04 8.61 -12.27
#